data_b850f7f977ebb45dfea41261d53033c3
#
_entry.id   b850f7f977ebb45dfea41261d53033c3
#
_cell.length_a   1.000
_cell.length_b   1.000
_cell.length_c   1.000
_cell.angle_alpha   90.00
_cell.angle_beta   90.00
_cell.angle_gamma   90.00
#
_symmetry.space_group_name_H-M   'P 1'
#
loop_
_entity.id
_entity.type
_entity.pdbx_description
1 polymer ?
#
loop_
_entity_poly.entity_id
_entity_poly.type
_entity_poly.pdbx_seq_one_letter_code
_entity_poly.pdbx_strand_id
1 'polypeptide(L)'
;TEIKDMGYVGMVNDYIGNDVYTAQKIMASYESVVVVSDTADGSLSPAMTQLVKDVSGYIKVIVVNNSGSEYDYAADGLNVITAQTMTSWQARIMAMLCLTDKNITDWQEFFN
;
A
#
# COMPACT_ATOMS: atom_id res chain seq x y z
N THR A 1 3.52 -20.19 -5.58
CA THR A 1 3.30 -19.41 -4.36
C THR A 1 2.42 -20.18 -3.40
N GLU A 2 2.88 -20.37 -2.20
CA GLU A 2 2.13 -21.07 -1.18
C GLU A 2 1.16 -20.14 -0.47
N ILE A 3 0.00 -20.68 -0.10
CA ILE A 3 -1.06 -19.90 0.56
C ILE A 3 -0.57 -19.26 1.86
N LYS A 4 0.32 -19.89 2.58
CA LYS A 4 0.87 -19.35 3.84
C LYS A 4 1.57 -18.00 3.64
N ASP A 5 2.02 -17.70 2.42
CA ASP A 5 2.69 -16.43 2.15
C ASP A 5 1.71 -15.26 2.13
N MET A 6 0.41 -15.52 2.06
CA MET A 6 -0.62 -14.48 2.08
C MET A 6 -0.61 -13.67 3.37
N GLY A 7 -0.07 -14.22 4.46
CA GLY A 7 0.01 -13.50 5.72
C GLY A 7 1.00 -12.36 5.76
N TYR A 8 1.87 -12.26 4.76
CA TYR A 8 2.94 -11.25 4.75
C TYR A 8 2.51 -9.91 4.15
N VAL A 9 1.30 -9.81 3.62
CA VAL A 9 0.80 -8.55 3.05
C VAL A 9 -0.44 -8.11 3.83
N GLY A 10 -0.31 -6.99 4.53
CA GLY A 10 -1.41 -6.41 5.27
C GLY A 10 -2.22 -5.45 4.41
N MET A 11 -3.39 -5.03 4.91
CA MET A 11 -4.26 -4.08 4.24
C MET A 11 -4.79 -3.08 5.25
N VAL A 12 -4.73 -1.80 4.91
CA VAL A 12 -5.19 -0.71 5.75
C VAL A 12 -6.02 0.24 4.89
N ASN A 13 -7.20 0.60 5.37
CA ASN A 13 -8.03 1.62 4.73
C ASN A 13 -7.75 2.98 5.37
N ASP A 14 -7.56 4.00 4.53
CA ASP A 14 -7.40 5.38 4.97
C ASP A 14 -8.70 6.12 4.77
N TYR A 15 -9.51 6.21 5.81
CA TYR A 15 -10.79 6.92 5.79
C TYR A 15 -10.99 7.66 7.12
N ILE A 16 -11.95 8.60 7.12
CA ILE A 16 -12.25 9.37 8.32
C ILE A 16 -12.68 8.42 9.44
N GLY A 17 -12.05 8.55 10.60
CA GLY A 17 -12.32 7.70 11.75
C GLY A 17 -11.44 6.48 11.85
N ASN A 18 -10.57 6.23 10.86
CA ASN A 18 -9.63 5.14 10.96
C ASN A 18 -8.59 5.44 12.04
N ASP A 19 -8.29 4.42 12.85
CA ASP A 19 -7.32 4.56 13.93
C ASP A 19 -5.91 4.36 13.39
N VAL A 20 -5.15 5.45 13.32
CA VAL A 20 -3.76 5.44 12.86
C VAL A 20 -2.89 4.52 13.72
N TYR A 21 -3.19 4.43 15.02
CA TYR A 21 -2.46 3.56 15.92
C TYR A 21 -2.63 2.08 15.53
N THR A 22 -3.84 1.68 15.18
CA THR A 22 -4.11 0.32 14.68
C THR A 22 -3.41 0.09 13.34
N ALA A 23 -3.45 1.07 12.44
CA ALA A 23 -2.75 0.99 11.16
C ALA A 23 -1.25 0.79 11.37
N GLN A 24 -0.65 1.51 12.30
CA GLN A 24 0.77 1.39 12.61
C GLN A 24 1.12 -0.02 13.08
N LYS A 25 0.27 -0.62 13.92
CA LYS A 25 0.49 -2.00 14.37
C LYS A 25 0.42 -3.01 13.23
N ILE A 26 -0.52 -2.82 12.31
CA ILE A 26 -0.64 -3.68 11.15
C ILE A 26 0.62 -3.57 10.29
N MET A 27 1.05 -2.35 10.00
CA MET A 27 2.24 -2.13 9.17
C MET A 27 3.50 -2.73 9.80
N ALA A 28 3.61 -2.68 11.13
CA ALA A 28 4.76 -3.26 11.82
C ALA A 28 4.79 -4.78 11.75
N SER A 29 3.68 -5.42 11.43
CA SER A 29 3.54 -6.88 11.44
C SER A 29 3.76 -7.52 10.07
N TYR A 30 3.88 -6.74 9.00
CA TYR A 30 3.94 -7.26 7.63
C TYR A 30 5.14 -6.71 6.86
N GLU A 31 5.58 -7.45 5.85
CA GLU A 31 6.67 -7.04 4.98
C GLU A 31 6.22 -6.08 3.89
N SER A 32 4.93 -6.09 3.58
CA SER A 32 4.32 -5.19 2.61
C SER A 32 2.89 -4.91 3.04
N VAL A 33 2.40 -3.71 2.73
CA VAL A 33 1.06 -3.29 3.11
C VAL A 33 0.40 -2.59 1.92
N VAL A 34 -0.86 -2.93 1.70
CA VAL A 34 -1.72 -2.22 0.76
C VAL A 34 -2.51 -1.17 1.54
N VAL A 35 -2.35 0.10 1.19
CA VAL A 35 -3.09 1.22 1.77
C VAL A 35 -4.14 1.65 0.77
N VAL A 36 -5.40 1.69 1.21
CA VAL A 36 -6.53 2.04 0.35
C VAL A 36 -6.96 3.47 0.63
N SER A 37 -6.89 4.33 -0.38
CA SER A 37 -7.37 5.71 -0.30
C SER A 37 -8.84 5.77 -0.73
N ASP A 38 -9.66 6.42 0.08
CA ASP A 38 -11.10 6.60 -0.20
C ASP A 38 -11.47 8.07 -0.44
N THR A 39 -10.49 8.96 -0.59
CA THR A 39 -10.76 10.36 -0.90
C THR A 39 -11.11 10.53 -2.38
N ALA A 40 -11.78 11.64 -2.71
CA ALA A 40 -12.21 11.89 -4.09
C ALA A 40 -11.04 12.06 -5.06
N ASP A 41 -9.91 12.61 -4.60
CA ASP A 41 -8.73 12.83 -5.45
C ASP A 41 -7.65 11.76 -5.28
N GLY A 42 -7.84 10.82 -4.35
CA GLY A 42 -6.85 9.77 -4.08
C GLY A 42 -5.82 10.13 -3.04
N SER A 43 -5.88 11.33 -2.45
CA SER A 43 -4.93 11.72 -1.41
C SER A 43 -5.10 10.87 -0.17
N LEU A 44 -4.05 10.78 0.64
CA LEU A 44 -4.11 10.17 1.96
C LEU A 44 -4.34 11.25 3.02
N SER A 45 -4.93 10.86 4.15
CA SER A 45 -5.08 11.78 5.28
C SER A 45 -3.69 12.23 5.76
N PRO A 46 -3.60 13.40 6.43
CA PRO A 46 -2.31 13.85 6.96
C PRO A 46 -1.65 12.83 7.89
N ALA A 47 -2.45 12.18 8.74
CA ALA A 47 -1.92 11.17 9.66
C ALA A 47 -1.40 9.94 8.91
N MET A 48 -2.14 9.46 7.92
CA MET A 48 -1.71 8.31 7.12
C MET A 48 -0.49 8.67 6.26
N THR A 49 -0.44 9.88 5.72
CA THR A 49 0.72 10.35 4.96
C THR A 49 1.99 10.29 5.81
N GLN A 50 1.92 10.76 7.05
CA GLN A 50 3.08 10.72 7.93
C GLN A 50 3.46 9.28 8.28
N LEU A 51 2.48 8.43 8.55
CA LEU A 51 2.73 7.03 8.86
C LEU A 51 3.41 6.31 7.69
N VAL A 52 2.94 6.54 6.48
CA VAL A 52 3.54 5.93 5.28
C VAL A 52 4.98 6.41 5.10
N LYS A 53 5.25 7.70 5.34
CA LYS A 53 6.63 8.21 5.29
C LYS A 53 7.52 7.47 6.29
N ASP A 54 7.01 7.24 7.50
CA ASP A 54 7.79 6.63 8.56
C ASP A 54 8.13 5.17 8.27
N VAL A 55 7.24 4.44 7.61
CA VAL A 55 7.42 3.00 7.40
C VAL A 55 7.99 2.64 6.02
N SER A 56 7.93 3.54 5.04
CA SER A 56 8.32 3.21 3.66
C SER A 56 9.79 2.88 3.50
N GLY A 57 10.62 3.21 4.50
CA GLY A 57 12.03 2.79 4.50
C GLY A 57 12.24 1.34 4.92
N TYR A 58 11.22 0.70 5.49
CA TYR A 58 11.32 -0.65 6.03
C TYR A 58 10.45 -1.65 5.29
N ILE A 59 9.29 -1.20 4.80
CA ILE A 59 8.34 -2.08 4.13
C ILE A 59 7.93 -1.47 2.79
N LYS A 60 7.45 -2.32 1.89
CA LYS A 60 6.87 -1.86 0.62
C LYS A 60 5.43 -1.46 0.86
N VAL A 61 5.08 -0.23 0.49
CA VAL A 61 3.73 0.29 0.61
C VAL A 61 3.14 0.44 -0.79
N ILE A 62 1.98 -0.18 -1.01
CA ILE A 62 1.24 -0.08 -2.26
C ILE A 62 -0.02 0.73 -1.96
N VAL A 63 -0.26 1.81 -2.71
CA VAL A 63 -1.46 2.61 -2.53
C VAL A 63 -2.45 2.31 -3.64
N VAL A 64 -3.66 1.94 -3.24
CA VAL A 64 -4.78 1.73 -4.14
C VAL A 64 -5.73 2.93 -3.99
N ASN A 65 -6.04 3.57 -5.09
CA ASN A 65 -6.93 4.72 -5.11
C ASN A 65 -8.32 4.29 -5.57
N ASN A 66 -9.26 4.17 -4.63
CA ASN A 66 -10.62 3.72 -4.94
C ASN A 66 -11.41 4.70 -5.81
N SER A 67 -11.01 5.98 -5.84
CA SER A 67 -11.70 6.96 -6.69
C SER A 67 -11.38 6.78 -8.18
N GLY A 68 -10.33 6.06 -8.50
CA GLY A 68 -9.85 5.91 -9.87
C GLY A 68 -9.10 7.11 -10.41
N SER A 69 -8.96 8.17 -9.63
CA SER A 69 -8.20 9.35 -10.03
C SER A 69 -6.71 9.10 -9.94
N GLU A 70 -5.95 9.76 -10.81
CA GLU A 70 -4.49 9.75 -10.67
C GLU A 70 -4.09 10.75 -9.60
N TYR A 71 -3.25 10.32 -8.67
CA TYR A 71 -2.72 11.18 -7.63
C TYR A 71 -1.20 11.03 -7.55
N ASP A 72 -0.50 12.14 -7.46
CA ASP A 72 0.95 12.15 -7.40
C ASP A 72 1.42 12.07 -5.95
N TYR A 73 1.59 10.87 -5.46
CA TYR A 73 2.05 10.64 -4.09
C TYR A 73 3.49 11.11 -3.87
N ALA A 74 4.30 11.14 -4.93
CA ALA A 74 5.68 11.64 -4.83
C ALA A 74 5.71 13.13 -4.51
N ALA A 75 4.70 13.89 -4.95
CA ALA A 75 4.60 15.31 -4.61
C ALA A 75 4.40 15.53 -3.11
N ASP A 76 3.82 14.56 -2.40
CA ASP A 76 3.67 14.58 -0.95
C ASP A 76 4.89 14.01 -0.21
N GLY A 77 5.94 13.66 -0.94
CA GLY A 77 7.13 13.08 -0.37
C GLY A 77 7.03 11.59 -0.07
N LEU A 78 6.07 10.90 -0.68
CA LEU A 78 5.85 9.49 -0.45
C LEU A 78 6.60 8.64 -1.47
N ASN A 79 7.29 7.61 -0.97
CA ASN A 79 7.93 6.61 -1.82
C ASN A 79 7.08 5.34 -1.78
N VAL A 80 6.05 5.30 -2.61
CA VAL A 80 5.07 4.22 -2.63
C VAL A 80 4.90 3.68 -4.05
N ILE A 81 4.34 2.47 -4.13
CA ILE A 81 3.93 1.86 -5.38
C ILE A 81 2.45 2.19 -5.58
N THR A 82 2.09 2.63 -6.77
CA THR A 82 0.70 2.96 -7.07
C THR A 82 0.06 1.85 -7.89
N ALA A 83 -1.17 1.46 -7.52
CA ALA A 83 -1.94 0.42 -8.20
C ALA A 83 -3.25 1.03 -8.69
N GLN A 84 -3.18 1.81 -9.78
CA GLN A 84 -4.29 2.64 -10.23
C GLN A 84 -5.46 1.84 -10.81
N THR A 85 -5.16 0.71 -11.46
CA THR A 85 -6.18 -0.07 -12.16
C THR A 85 -6.61 -1.32 -11.41
N MET A 86 -6.02 -1.56 -10.25
CA MET A 86 -6.28 -2.76 -9.46
C MET A 86 -7.22 -2.48 -8.32
N THR A 87 -8.02 -3.48 -7.95
CA THR A 87 -8.72 -3.46 -6.66
C THR A 87 -7.70 -3.68 -5.54
N SER A 88 -8.10 -3.35 -4.31
CA SER A 88 -7.24 -3.62 -3.15
C SER A 88 -6.88 -5.09 -3.03
N TRP A 89 -7.82 -5.97 -3.36
CA TRP A 89 -7.61 -7.42 -3.33
C TRP A 89 -6.58 -7.86 -4.38
N GLN A 90 -6.71 -7.35 -5.62
CA GLN A 90 -5.75 -7.65 -6.68
C GLN A 90 -4.35 -7.14 -6.32
N ALA A 91 -4.27 -5.94 -5.77
CA ALA A 91 -2.99 -5.36 -5.35
C ALA A 91 -2.33 -6.21 -4.27
N ARG A 92 -3.11 -6.72 -3.32
CA ARG A 92 -2.59 -7.59 -2.26
C ARG A 92 -2.01 -8.88 -2.84
N ILE A 93 -2.72 -9.52 -3.78
CA ILE A 93 -2.24 -10.74 -4.42
C ILE A 93 -0.96 -10.45 -5.20
N MET A 94 -0.91 -9.36 -5.94
CA MET A 94 0.29 -8.99 -6.70
C MET A 94 1.48 -8.75 -5.77
N ALA A 95 1.25 -8.09 -4.63
CA ALA A 95 2.32 -7.87 -3.64
C ALA A 95 2.86 -9.20 -3.09
N MET A 96 1.99 -10.17 -2.87
CA MET A 96 2.44 -11.49 -2.43
C MET A 96 3.33 -12.17 -3.46
N LEU A 97 2.98 -12.06 -4.74
CA LEU A 97 3.81 -12.59 -5.82
C LEU A 97 5.17 -11.90 -5.86
N CYS A 98 5.20 -10.59 -5.71
CA CYS A 98 6.44 -9.83 -5.70
C CYS A 98 7.33 -10.19 -4.50
N LEU A 99 6.73 -10.45 -3.34
CA LEU A 99 7.50 -10.90 -2.17
C LEU A 99 8.08 -12.30 -2.37
N THR A 100 7.33 -13.16 -3.05
CA THR A 100 7.72 -14.56 -3.24
C THR A 100 8.82 -14.70 -4.28
N ASP A 101 8.74 -13.95 -5.36
CA ASP A 101 9.71 -14.03 -6.45
C ASP A 101 10.79 -12.97 -6.27
N LYS A 102 11.95 -13.39 -5.79
CA LYS A 102 13.06 -12.48 -5.49
C LYS A 102 13.76 -11.95 -6.74
N ASN A 103 13.41 -12.43 -7.91
CA ASN A 103 13.91 -11.88 -9.16
C ASN A 103 13.18 -10.60 -9.56
N ILE A 104 12.01 -10.35 -8.97
CA ILE A 104 11.25 -9.13 -9.19
C ILE A 104 11.87 -8.02 -8.34
N THR A 105 12.50 -7.04 -8.99
CA THR A 105 13.13 -5.91 -8.30
C THR A 105 12.39 -4.61 -8.48
N ASP A 106 11.70 -4.44 -9.61
CA ASP A 106 10.90 -3.25 -9.87
C ASP A 106 9.42 -3.59 -9.74
N TRP A 107 8.92 -3.41 -8.53
CA TRP A 107 7.53 -3.73 -8.21
C TRP A 107 6.54 -2.87 -8.98
N GLN A 108 6.89 -1.60 -9.25
CA GLN A 108 5.95 -0.69 -9.90
C GLN A 108 5.51 -1.21 -11.28
N GLU A 109 6.38 -1.91 -11.99
CA GLU A 109 6.02 -2.47 -13.30
C GLU A 109 4.84 -3.44 -13.23
N PHE A 110 4.69 -4.12 -12.10
CA PHE A 110 3.63 -5.14 -11.92
C PHE A 110 2.32 -4.55 -11.44
N PHE A 111 2.30 -3.27 -11.06
CA PHE A 111 1.11 -2.61 -10.53
C PHE A 111 0.50 -1.59 -11.48
N ASN A 112 1.02 -1.46 -12.66
CA ASN A 112 0.47 -0.54 -13.66
C ASN A 112 -0.57 -1.21 -14.53
#